data_24f6f985a8267b397e64e7ecc56c6751
#
_entry.id   24f6f985a8267b397e64e7ecc56c6751
#
_cell.length_a   1.000
_cell.length_b   1.000
_cell.length_c   1.000
_cell.angle_alpha   90.00
_cell.angle_beta   90.00
_cell.angle_gamma   90.00
#
_symmetry.space_group_name_H-M   'P 1'
#
loop_
_entity.id
_entity.type
_entity.pdbx_description
1 polymer ?
#
loop_
_entity_poly.entity_id
_entity_poly.type
_entity_poly.pdbx_seq_one_letter_code
_entity_poly.pdbx_strand_id
1 'polypeptide(L)'
;AYDSFYPLLISEGNYSKAYSIASVLETLSALIIPIATYFYNLFGIAPLLGINALCFFIAATAETQIRAEEHYIEKQRAALALEEQHSSGRQLLRDIKEGFRYLMSEKGLLRVAIYFTFSMLASGASQVITLPYFKSTFDNGEYIYMLVWGMAIFGRAIGGGIHYKIKLPVQHKYSIALMVYVVISLCEGFYLYCPLPVMMVSCFLTGILGVTSYTIRISATQ
;
A
#
# COMPACT_ATOMS: atom_id res chain seq x y z
N ALA A 1 -2.93 11.25 5.34
CA ALA A 1 -3.44 11.51 6.70
C ALA A 1 -3.22 10.31 7.62
N TYR A 2 -3.77 9.13 7.31
CA TYR A 2 -3.65 7.92 8.15
C TYR A 2 -2.19 7.52 8.41
N ASP A 3 -1.36 7.44 7.39
CA ASP A 3 0.05 7.03 7.51
C ASP A 3 0.90 8.00 8.35
N SER A 4 0.48 9.26 8.42
CA SER A 4 1.15 10.28 9.25
C SER A 4 0.67 10.26 10.70
N PHE A 5 -0.59 9.86 10.92
CA PHE A 5 -1.22 9.87 12.24
C PHE A 5 -0.98 8.56 13.00
N TYR A 6 -0.97 7.43 12.30
CA TYR A 6 -0.81 6.10 12.89
C TYR A 6 0.45 5.97 13.78
N PRO A 7 1.64 6.44 13.37
CA PRO A 7 2.82 6.39 14.24
C PRO A 7 2.69 7.18 15.54
N LEU A 8 1.89 8.26 15.54
CA LEU A 8 1.68 9.09 16.73
C LEU A 8 0.83 8.41 17.81
N LEU A 9 0.03 7.40 17.42
CA LEU A 9 -0.80 6.61 18.33
C LEU A 9 -0.05 5.45 18.98
N ILE A 10 1.14 5.14 18.48
CA ILE A 10 1.92 3.98 18.93
C ILE A 10 2.90 4.42 20.01
N SER A 11 2.85 3.76 21.17
CA SER A 11 3.84 3.99 22.24
C SER A 11 5.24 3.59 21.78
N GLU A 12 6.24 4.33 22.25
CA GLU A 12 7.64 4.08 21.94
C GLU A 12 8.04 2.62 22.23
N GLY A 13 8.78 2.00 21.31
CA GLY A 13 9.20 0.60 21.38
C GLY A 13 8.20 -0.43 20.83
N ASN A 14 6.95 -0.06 20.52
CA ASN A 14 5.93 -0.98 19.98
C ASN A 14 5.67 -0.84 18.48
N TYR A 15 6.41 0.02 17.77
CA TYR A 15 6.24 0.24 16.33
C TYR A 15 6.25 -1.05 15.52
N SER A 16 7.21 -1.93 15.75
CA SER A 16 7.32 -3.20 15.03
C SER A 16 6.09 -4.08 15.20
N LYS A 17 5.52 -4.15 16.42
CA LYS A 17 4.31 -4.94 16.69
C LYS A 17 3.09 -4.33 16.00
N ALA A 18 2.93 -3.02 16.07
CA ALA A 18 1.81 -2.31 15.46
C ALA A 18 1.82 -2.46 13.94
N TYR A 19 2.97 -2.30 13.28
CA TYR A 19 3.10 -2.51 11.85
C TYR A 19 2.93 -3.98 11.44
N SER A 20 3.32 -4.93 12.29
CA SER A 20 3.05 -6.35 12.05
C SER A 20 1.55 -6.64 12.07
N ILE A 21 0.81 -6.07 13.02
CA ILE A 21 -0.66 -6.19 13.09
C ILE A 21 -1.30 -5.55 11.86
N ALA A 22 -0.88 -4.35 11.46
CA ALA A 22 -1.36 -3.69 10.26
C ALA A 22 -1.14 -4.54 8.99
N SER A 23 0.04 -5.15 8.86
CA SER A 23 0.35 -6.04 7.73
C SER A 23 -0.51 -7.31 7.71
N VAL A 24 -0.81 -7.90 8.88
CA VAL A 24 -1.73 -9.04 8.99
C VAL A 24 -3.14 -8.61 8.59
N LEU A 25 -3.62 -7.47 9.06
CA LEU A 25 -4.95 -6.94 8.70
C LEU A 25 -5.04 -6.65 7.20
N GLU A 26 -4.01 -6.09 6.60
CA GLU A 26 -3.94 -5.85 5.15
C GLU A 26 -4.00 -7.18 4.37
N THR A 27 -3.28 -8.20 4.82
CA THR A 27 -3.31 -9.53 4.22
C THR A 27 -4.68 -10.19 4.34
N LEU A 28 -5.32 -10.09 5.52
CA LEU A 28 -6.67 -10.59 5.75
C LEU A 28 -7.70 -9.85 4.88
N SER A 29 -7.56 -8.53 4.73
CA SER A 29 -8.42 -7.73 3.85
C SER A 29 -8.36 -8.19 2.40
N ALA A 30 -7.20 -8.60 1.93
CA ALA A 30 -7.05 -9.14 0.58
C ALA A 30 -7.78 -10.47 0.38
N LEU A 31 -7.93 -11.29 1.44
CA LEU A 31 -8.72 -12.54 1.39
C LEU A 31 -10.24 -12.31 1.26
N ILE A 32 -10.73 -11.11 1.60
CA ILE A 32 -12.14 -10.76 1.47
C ILE A 32 -12.55 -10.63 0.00
N ILE A 33 -11.63 -10.31 -0.91
CA ILE A 33 -11.93 -10.11 -2.34
C ILE A 33 -12.63 -11.31 -2.97
N PRO A 34 -12.11 -12.55 -2.90
CA PRO A 34 -12.80 -13.72 -3.45
C PRO A 34 -14.13 -14.00 -2.75
N ILE A 35 -14.23 -13.74 -1.46
CA ILE A 35 -15.46 -13.88 -0.68
C ILE A 35 -16.51 -12.88 -1.17
N ALA A 36 -16.14 -11.63 -1.34
CA ALA A 36 -17.03 -10.59 -1.86
C ALA A 36 -17.49 -10.89 -3.29
N THR A 37 -16.62 -11.44 -4.14
CA THR A 37 -17.00 -11.86 -5.48
C THR A 37 -18.02 -13.00 -5.45
N TYR A 38 -17.87 -13.98 -4.58
CA TYR A 38 -18.83 -15.06 -4.40
C TYR A 38 -20.21 -14.53 -3.96
N PHE A 39 -20.24 -13.64 -2.96
CA PHE A 39 -21.46 -12.99 -2.50
C PHE A 39 -22.11 -12.09 -3.57
N TYR A 40 -21.29 -11.39 -4.37
CA TYR A 40 -21.77 -10.61 -5.51
C TYR A 40 -22.54 -11.49 -6.52
N ASN A 41 -22.00 -12.65 -6.84
CA ASN A 41 -22.64 -13.57 -7.77
C ASN A 41 -23.95 -14.18 -7.23
N LEU A 42 -24.09 -14.31 -5.89
CA LEU A 42 -25.30 -14.85 -5.27
C LEU A 42 -26.40 -13.79 -5.04
N PHE A 43 -26.03 -12.60 -4.58
CA PHE A 43 -26.97 -11.60 -4.07
C PHE A 43 -26.97 -10.28 -4.84
N GLY A 44 -26.06 -10.14 -5.80
CA GLY A 44 -25.87 -8.89 -6.54
C GLY A 44 -25.13 -7.83 -5.74
N ILE A 45 -25.05 -6.62 -6.31
CA ILE A 45 -24.24 -5.52 -5.75
C ILE A 45 -24.89 -4.81 -4.56
N ALA A 46 -26.22 -4.75 -4.51
CA ALA A 46 -26.93 -3.94 -3.52
C ALA A 46 -26.67 -4.34 -2.06
N PRO A 47 -26.74 -5.64 -1.67
CA PRO A 47 -26.40 -6.06 -0.31
C PRO A 47 -24.94 -5.79 0.05
N LEU A 48 -24.01 -5.94 -0.90
CA LEU A 48 -22.60 -5.66 -0.69
C LEU A 48 -22.34 -4.19 -0.39
N LEU A 49 -23.00 -3.28 -1.10
CA LEU A 49 -22.94 -1.85 -0.81
C LEU A 49 -23.51 -1.53 0.56
N GLY A 50 -24.60 -2.18 0.95
CA GLY A 50 -25.18 -2.04 2.30
C GLY A 50 -24.21 -2.48 3.41
N ILE A 51 -23.57 -3.64 3.25
CA ILE A 51 -22.56 -4.13 4.20
C ILE A 51 -21.37 -3.16 4.24
N ASN A 52 -20.90 -2.71 3.09
CA ASN A 52 -19.79 -1.76 3.03
C ASN A 52 -20.12 -0.45 3.73
N ALA A 53 -21.32 0.11 3.51
CA ALA A 53 -21.79 1.32 4.19
C ALA A 53 -21.85 1.12 5.72
N LEU A 54 -22.35 -0.03 6.18
CA LEU A 54 -22.37 -0.38 7.60
C LEU A 54 -20.97 -0.48 8.19
N CYS A 55 -20.03 -1.10 7.48
CA CYS A 55 -18.63 -1.17 7.92
C CYS A 55 -17.99 0.22 8.05
N PHE A 56 -18.24 1.11 7.09
CA PHE A 56 -17.76 2.50 7.18
C PHE A 56 -18.40 3.27 8.35
N PHE A 57 -19.68 3.05 8.60
CA PHE A 57 -20.35 3.68 9.74
C PHE A 57 -19.77 3.21 11.09
N ILE A 58 -19.52 1.89 11.22
CA ILE A 58 -18.87 1.32 12.41
C ILE A 58 -17.45 1.88 12.56
N ALA A 59 -16.67 1.95 11.47
CA ALA A 59 -15.33 2.50 11.50
C ALA A 59 -15.33 3.98 11.93
N ALA A 60 -16.21 4.79 11.34
CA ALA A 60 -16.36 6.20 11.70
C ALA A 60 -16.73 6.39 13.18
N THR A 61 -17.65 5.57 13.70
CA THR A 61 -18.01 5.62 15.14
C THR A 61 -16.84 5.20 16.03
N ALA A 62 -16.04 4.21 15.63
CA ALA A 62 -14.85 3.81 16.35
C ALA A 62 -13.78 4.92 16.34
N GLU A 63 -13.58 5.59 15.21
CA GLU A 63 -12.63 6.70 15.09
C GLU A 63 -12.98 7.88 16.02
N THR A 64 -14.26 8.17 16.24
CA THR A 64 -14.66 9.23 17.18
C THR A 64 -14.27 8.94 18.63
N GLN A 65 -13.97 7.69 18.97
CA GLN A 65 -13.55 7.29 20.32
C GLN A 65 -12.02 7.39 20.52
N ILE A 66 -11.26 7.62 19.46
CA ILE A 66 -9.81 7.78 19.55
C ILE A 66 -9.52 9.14 20.21
N ARG A 67 -8.99 9.10 21.43
CA ARG A 67 -8.50 10.27 22.15
C ARG A 67 -6.98 10.26 22.07
N ALA A 68 -6.42 11.00 21.13
CA ALA A 68 -4.99 11.24 21.09
C ALA A 68 -4.69 12.51 21.90
N GLU A 69 -3.73 12.45 22.83
CA GLU A 69 -3.19 13.66 23.47
C GLU A 69 -2.29 14.37 22.45
N GLU A 70 -2.84 15.36 21.82
CA GLU A 70 -2.21 16.10 20.72
C GLU A 70 -1.24 17.19 21.22
N HIS A 71 -0.36 16.89 22.19
CA HIS A 71 0.66 17.85 22.67
C HIS A 71 1.55 18.41 21.58
N TYR A 72 1.70 17.66 20.49
CA TYR A 72 2.41 18.08 19.29
C TYR A 72 1.61 19.11 18.48
N ILE A 73 0.30 18.96 18.39
CA ILE A 73 -0.60 19.85 17.63
C ILE A 73 -0.81 21.16 18.37
N GLU A 74 -0.81 21.18 19.70
CA GLU A 74 -0.90 22.44 20.44
C GLU A 74 0.28 23.38 20.15
N LYS A 75 1.51 22.87 20.10
CA LYS A 75 2.69 23.64 19.67
C LYS A 75 2.59 24.11 18.22
N GLN A 76 2.10 23.26 17.34
CA GLN A 76 1.95 23.59 15.93
C GLN A 76 0.74 24.53 15.70
N ARG A 77 -0.37 24.37 16.42
CA ARG A 77 -1.48 25.32 16.40
C ARG A 77 -1.09 26.70 16.95
N ALA A 78 -0.30 26.76 18.00
CA ALA A 78 0.23 28.03 18.50
C ALA A 78 1.15 28.71 17.46
N ALA A 79 1.95 27.96 16.73
CA ALA A 79 2.75 28.49 15.62
C ALA A 79 1.89 28.90 14.42
N LEU A 80 0.88 28.07 14.06
CA LEU A 80 -0.04 28.34 12.96
C LEU A 80 -1.05 29.45 13.28
N ALA A 81 -1.50 29.60 14.52
CA ALA A 81 -2.38 30.71 14.92
C ALA A 81 -1.72 32.08 14.79
N LEU A 82 -0.40 32.14 14.85
CA LEU A 82 0.37 33.35 14.48
C LEU A 82 0.43 33.58 12.96
N GLU A 83 0.24 32.54 12.15
CA GLU A 83 0.19 32.60 10.67
C GLU A 83 -1.24 32.66 10.11
N GLU A 84 -2.27 32.20 10.84
CA GLU A 84 -3.65 32.07 10.36
C GLU A 84 -4.36 33.41 10.04
N GLN A 85 -3.73 34.56 10.27
CA GLN A 85 -4.31 35.83 9.86
C GLN A 85 -4.41 36.02 8.33
N HIS A 86 -3.90 35.10 7.51
CA HIS A 86 -3.92 35.20 6.05
C HIS A 86 -4.17 33.87 5.32
N SER A 87 -5.19 33.11 5.73
CA SER A 87 -5.65 31.92 4.98
C SER A 87 -6.34 32.31 3.68
N SER A 88 -5.57 32.58 2.64
CA SER A 88 -6.07 32.80 1.27
C SER A 88 -5.66 31.62 0.40
N GLY A 89 -6.51 31.24 -0.59
CA GLY A 89 -6.17 30.19 -1.60
C GLY A 89 -4.83 30.45 -2.31
N ARG A 90 -4.33 31.69 -2.27
CA ARG A 90 -2.97 32.05 -2.73
C ARG A 90 -1.88 31.46 -1.85
N GLN A 91 -2.12 31.30 -0.55
CA GLN A 91 -1.12 30.72 0.37
C GLN A 91 -0.97 29.23 0.09
N LEU A 92 -2.07 28.49 -0.09
CA LEU A 92 -2.02 27.07 -0.50
C LEU A 92 -1.22 26.87 -1.78
N LEU A 93 -1.45 27.70 -2.80
CA LEU A 93 -0.69 27.63 -4.06
C LEU A 93 0.80 27.96 -3.85
N ARG A 94 1.11 28.89 -2.95
CA ARG A 94 2.48 29.23 -2.59
C ARG A 94 3.17 28.08 -1.88
N ASP A 95 2.51 27.45 -0.91
CA ASP A 95 3.03 26.32 -0.14
C ASP A 95 3.27 25.10 -1.05
N ILE A 96 2.32 24.82 -1.97
CA ILE A 96 2.51 23.78 -3.00
C ILE A 96 3.71 24.10 -3.88
N LYS A 97 3.87 25.35 -4.30
CA LYS A 97 5.00 25.77 -5.13
C LYS A 97 6.34 25.70 -4.38
N GLU A 98 6.36 26.05 -3.10
CA GLU A 98 7.54 25.95 -2.24
C GLU A 98 7.90 24.48 -1.99
N GLY A 99 6.92 23.62 -1.70
CA GLY A 99 7.11 22.17 -1.57
C GLY A 99 7.66 21.54 -2.87
N PHE A 100 7.12 21.95 -4.01
CA PHE A 100 7.61 21.50 -5.31
C PHE A 100 9.03 21.98 -5.61
N ARG A 101 9.34 23.24 -5.27
CA ARG A 101 10.70 23.79 -5.37
C ARG A 101 11.69 23.03 -4.48
N TYR A 102 11.28 22.71 -3.25
CA TYR A 102 12.09 21.91 -2.32
C TYR A 102 12.35 20.51 -2.90
N LEU A 103 11.32 19.83 -3.40
CA LEU A 103 11.45 18.54 -4.07
C LEU A 103 12.44 18.59 -5.24
N MET A 104 12.40 19.65 -6.04
CA MET A 104 13.32 19.81 -7.18
C MET A 104 14.74 20.17 -6.76
N SER A 105 14.93 20.81 -5.60
CA SER A 105 16.27 21.15 -5.10
C SER A 105 17.02 19.94 -4.55
N GLU A 106 16.29 18.97 -3.97
CA GLU A 106 16.84 17.76 -3.36
C GLU A 106 16.90 16.61 -4.38
N LYS A 107 18.05 16.46 -5.04
CA LYS A 107 18.24 15.46 -6.12
C LYS A 107 17.92 14.02 -5.71
N GLY A 108 18.17 13.65 -4.46
CA GLY A 108 17.83 12.34 -3.91
C GLY A 108 16.33 12.13 -3.84
N LEU A 109 15.62 13.08 -3.25
CA LEU A 109 14.17 13.06 -3.07
C LEU A 109 13.46 13.11 -4.43
N LEU A 110 13.95 13.92 -5.36
CA LEU A 110 13.41 14.00 -6.73
C LEU A 110 13.49 12.66 -7.46
N ARG A 111 14.63 11.96 -7.38
CA ARG A 111 14.79 10.63 -8.00
C ARG A 111 13.81 9.60 -7.43
N VAL A 112 13.63 9.62 -6.12
CA VAL A 112 12.66 8.75 -5.43
C VAL A 112 11.24 9.10 -5.85
N ALA A 113 10.87 10.38 -5.90
CA ALA A 113 9.53 10.82 -6.32
C ALA A 113 9.22 10.43 -7.78
N ILE A 114 10.17 10.62 -8.70
CA ILE A 114 10.02 10.22 -10.10
C ILE A 114 9.81 8.70 -10.19
N TYR A 115 10.65 7.92 -9.50
CA TYR A 115 10.51 6.47 -9.46
C TYR A 115 9.11 6.03 -8.97
N PHE A 116 8.63 6.60 -7.85
CA PHE A 116 7.31 6.28 -7.33
C PHE A 116 6.17 6.68 -8.28
N THR A 117 6.30 7.82 -8.96
CA THR A 117 5.30 8.27 -9.95
C THR A 117 5.17 7.26 -11.08
N PHE A 118 6.28 6.82 -11.67
CA PHE A 118 6.24 5.80 -12.73
C PHE A 118 5.76 4.45 -12.23
N SER A 119 6.17 4.03 -11.04
CA SER A 119 5.71 2.78 -10.42
C SER A 119 4.20 2.78 -10.16
N MET A 120 3.64 3.88 -9.64
CA MET A 120 2.20 4.02 -9.41
C MET A 120 1.40 4.07 -10.72
N LEU A 121 1.94 4.73 -11.75
CA LEU A 121 1.36 4.75 -13.11
C LEU A 121 1.30 3.35 -13.70
N ALA A 122 2.40 2.61 -13.64
CA ALA A 122 2.47 1.23 -14.12
C ALA A 122 1.51 0.31 -13.36
N SER A 123 1.47 0.42 -12.03
CA SER A 123 0.56 -0.35 -11.18
C SER A 123 -0.91 -0.04 -11.49
N GLY A 124 -1.27 1.24 -11.65
CA GLY A 124 -2.63 1.64 -12.02
C GLY A 124 -3.04 1.10 -13.40
N ALA A 125 -2.15 1.19 -14.39
CA ALA A 125 -2.39 0.61 -15.71
C ALA A 125 -2.56 -0.91 -15.65
N SER A 126 -1.71 -1.59 -14.89
CA SER A 126 -1.80 -3.04 -14.68
C SER A 126 -3.14 -3.45 -14.07
N GLN A 127 -3.62 -2.74 -13.04
CA GLN A 127 -4.92 -3.04 -12.41
C GLN A 127 -6.09 -2.94 -13.39
N VAL A 128 -6.08 -1.97 -14.29
CA VAL A 128 -7.15 -1.79 -15.28
C VAL A 128 -7.11 -2.86 -16.37
N ILE A 129 -5.93 -3.28 -16.81
CA ILE A 129 -5.74 -4.18 -17.95
C ILE A 129 -5.87 -5.65 -17.55
N THR A 130 -5.44 -6.01 -16.34
CA THR A 130 -5.26 -7.42 -15.95
C THR A 130 -6.57 -8.21 -15.98
N LEU A 131 -7.63 -7.73 -15.33
CA LEU A 131 -8.92 -8.45 -15.31
C LEU A 131 -9.56 -8.60 -16.69
N PRO A 132 -9.65 -7.56 -17.55
CA PRO A 132 -10.11 -7.70 -18.94
C PRO A 132 -9.28 -8.70 -19.74
N TYR A 133 -7.96 -8.71 -19.57
CA TYR A 133 -7.08 -9.68 -20.23
C TYR A 133 -7.46 -11.12 -19.88
N PHE A 134 -7.63 -11.44 -18.59
CA PHE A 134 -8.02 -12.78 -18.17
C PHE A 134 -9.40 -13.18 -18.71
N LYS A 135 -10.37 -12.24 -18.70
CA LYS A 135 -11.72 -12.47 -19.25
C LYS A 135 -11.74 -12.74 -20.76
N SER A 136 -10.85 -12.10 -21.50
CA SER A 136 -10.77 -12.28 -22.95
C SER A 136 -9.94 -13.51 -23.37
N THR A 137 -9.04 -13.98 -22.52
CA THR A 137 -8.07 -15.03 -22.85
C THR A 137 -8.52 -16.40 -22.37
N PHE A 138 -9.30 -16.49 -21.29
CA PHE A 138 -9.71 -17.74 -20.67
C PHE A 138 -11.23 -17.82 -20.51
N ASP A 139 -11.82 -19.00 -20.77
CA ASP A 139 -13.28 -19.22 -20.64
C ASP A 139 -13.82 -18.90 -19.25
N ASN A 140 -13.03 -19.16 -18.19
CA ASN A 140 -13.32 -18.82 -16.81
C ASN A 140 -12.36 -17.77 -16.27
N GLY A 141 -12.12 -16.70 -17.03
CA GLY A 141 -11.08 -15.71 -16.77
C GLY A 141 -11.15 -15.06 -15.38
N GLU A 142 -12.34 -14.86 -14.82
CA GLU A 142 -12.52 -14.27 -13.47
C GLU A 142 -11.95 -15.20 -12.38
N TYR A 143 -12.24 -16.52 -12.47
CA TYR A 143 -11.73 -17.50 -11.51
C TYR A 143 -10.22 -17.69 -11.63
N ILE A 144 -9.71 -17.70 -12.86
CA ILE A 144 -8.27 -17.81 -13.12
C ILE A 144 -7.55 -16.57 -12.57
N TYR A 145 -8.09 -15.38 -12.80
CA TYR A 145 -7.57 -14.14 -12.23
C TYR A 145 -7.51 -14.19 -10.70
N MET A 146 -8.61 -14.63 -10.04
CA MET A 146 -8.64 -14.78 -8.58
C MET A 146 -7.59 -15.79 -8.09
N LEU A 147 -7.40 -16.88 -8.81
CA LEU A 147 -6.42 -17.91 -8.45
C LEU A 147 -4.99 -17.38 -8.57
N VAL A 148 -4.67 -16.69 -9.66
CA VAL A 148 -3.35 -16.06 -9.87
C VAL A 148 -3.08 -14.98 -8.82
N TRP A 149 -4.06 -14.15 -8.52
CA TRP A 149 -3.96 -13.12 -7.46
C TRP A 149 -3.88 -13.74 -6.06
N GLY A 150 -4.61 -14.84 -5.82
CA GLY A 150 -4.52 -15.63 -4.60
C GLY A 150 -3.10 -16.13 -4.33
N MET A 151 -2.36 -16.49 -5.37
CA MET A 151 -0.94 -16.87 -5.26
C MET A 151 -0.06 -15.72 -4.79
N ALA A 152 -0.33 -14.49 -5.21
CA ALA A 152 0.39 -13.31 -4.72
C ALA A 152 0.10 -13.05 -3.22
N ILE A 153 -1.17 -13.20 -2.79
CA ILE A 153 -1.56 -13.07 -1.38
C ILE A 153 -0.87 -14.14 -0.52
N PHE A 154 -0.88 -15.39 -1.00
CA PHE A 154 -0.20 -16.49 -0.33
C PHE A 154 1.31 -16.28 -0.25
N GLY A 155 1.92 -15.75 -1.32
CA GLY A 155 3.32 -15.32 -1.34
C GLY A 155 3.61 -14.24 -0.28
N ARG A 156 2.73 -13.23 -0.14
CA ARG A 156 2.85 -12.19 0.90
C ARG A 156 2.82 -12.77 2.31
N ALA A 157 1.92 -13.71 2.58
CA ALA A 157 1.85 -14.37 3.89
C ALA A 157 3.16 -15.10 4.23
N ILE A 158 3.71 -15.85 3.30
CA ILE A 158 5.00 -16.54 3.45
C ILE A 158 6.15 -15.54 3.58
N GLY A 159 6.17 -14.51 2.73
CA GLY A 159 7.17 -13.44 2.77
C GLY A 159 7.20 -12.73 4.13
N GLY A 160 6.03 -12.44 4.71
CA GLY A 160 5.93 -11.89 6.06
C GLY A 160 6.54 -12.80 7.12
N GLY A 161 6.26 -14.11 7.06
CA GLY A 161 6.85 -15.09 7.95
C GLY A 161 8.37 -15.21 7.82
N ILE A 162 8.90 -15.13 6.61
CA ILE A 162 10.35 -15.13 6.33
C ILE A 162 11.00 -13.88 6.93
N HIS A 163 10.42 -12.70 6.72
CA HIS A 163 10.94 -11.44 7.23
C HIS A 163 10.90 -11.33 8.75
N TYR A 164 9.94 -11.97 9.39
CA TYR A 164 9.91 -12.06 10.85
C TYR A 164 11.15 -12.75 11.43
N LYS A 165 11.70 -13.73 10.70
CA LYS A 165 12.87 -14.52 11.13
C LYS A 165 14.20 -13.93 10.67
N ILE A 166 14.25 -13.26 9.51
CA ILE A 166 15.48 -12.78 8.89
C ILE A 166 15.70 -11.31 9.20
N LYS A 167 16.70 -11.01 10.04
CA LYS A 167 17.17 -9.63 10.27
C LYS A 167 18.17 -9.26 9.18
N LEU A 168 17.76 -8.42 8.23
CA LEU A 168 18.65 -7.93 7.18
C LEU A 168 19.63 -6.89 7.75
N PRO A 169 20.95 -7.03 7.48
CA PRO A 169 21.94 -6.04 7.88
C PRO A 169 21.72 -4.70 7.17
N VAL A 170 21.78 -3.61 7.92
CA VAL A 170 21.46 -2.24 7.45
C VAL A 170 22.26 -1.84 6.22
N GLN A 171 23.52 -2.25 6.14
CA GLN A 171 24.44 -1.90 5.06
C GLN A 171 24.02 -2.40 3.67
N HIS A 172 23.28 -3.51 3.59
CA HIS A 172 22.86 -4.11 2.32
C HIS A 172 21.38 -3.86 1.97
N LYS A 173 20.63 -3.21 2.86
CA LYS A 173 19.18 -2.99 2.66
C LYS A 173 18.86 -2.28 1.35
N TYR A 174 19.62 -1.23 1.00
CA TYR A 174 19.38 -0.46 -0.21
C TYR A 174 19.61 -1.26 -1.49
N SER A 175 20.71 -2.00 -1.56
CA SER A 175 21.04 -2.84 -2.73
C SER A 175 20.05 -4.00 -2.89
N ILE A 176 19.63 -4.61 -1.76
CA ILE A 176 18.62 -5.67 -1.76
C ILE A 176 17.27 -5.11 -2.22
N ALA A 177 16.86 -3.95 -1.72
CA ALA A 177 15.62 -3.31 -2.15
C ALA A 177 15.61 -3.04 -3.66
N LEU A 178 16.68 -2.49 -4.20
CA LEU A 178 16.81 -2.18 -5.62
C LEU A 178 16.74 -3.45 -6.47
N MET A 179 17.46 -4.52 -6.07
CA MET A 179 17.41 -5.81 -6.76
C MET A 179 15.99 -6.42 -6.74
N VAL A 180 15.33 -6.37 -5.58
CA VAL A 180 13.95 -6.85 -5.40
C VAL A 180 13.00 -6.08 -6.31
N TYR A 181 13.11 -4.76 -6.39
CA TYR A 181 12.29 -3.94 -7.29
C TYR A 181 12.49 -4.29 -8.76
N VAL A 182 13.72 -4.50 -9.19
CA VAL A 182 14.00 -4.92 -10.57
C VAL A 182 13.34 -6.26 -10.88
N VAL A 183 13.47 -7.24 -9.98
CA VAL A 183 12.85 -8.57 -10.16
C VAL A 183 11.33 -8.48 -10.18
N ILE A 184 10.71 -7.72 -9.26
CA ILE A 184 9.25 -7.50 -9.25
C ILE A 184 8.81 -6.88 -10.58
N SER A 185 9.46 -5.80 -11.03
CA SER A 185 9.10 -5.11 -12.26
C SER A 185 9.22 -6.00 -13.51
N LEU A 186 10.24 -6.85 -13.55
CA LEU A 186 10.39 -7.84 -14.63
C LEU A 186 9.27 -8.89 -14.57
N CYS A 187 8.99 -9.43 -13.41
CA CYS A 187 7.89 -10.40 -13.25
C CYS A 187 6.55 -9.77 -13.64
N GLU A 188 6.23 -8.59 -13.14
CA GLU A 188 4.97 -7.88 -13.44
C GLU A 188 4.86 -7.46 -14.91
N GLY A 189 5.97 -7.14 -15.57
CA GLY A 189 5.99 -6.77 -16.98
C GLY A 189 5.78 -7.93 -17.93
N PHE A 190 6.22 -9.14 -17.57
CA PHE A 190 6.23 -10.27 -18.48
C PHE A 190 5.26 -11.40 -18.14
N TYR A 191 4.68 -11.44 -16.92
CA TYR A 191 3.88 -12.59 -16.50
C TYR A 191 2.65 -12.86 -17.38
N LEU A 192 2.00 -11.83 -17.92
CA LEU A 192 0.82 -11.99 -18.80
C LEU A 192 1.14 -12.68 -20.13
N TYR A 193 2.41 -12.70 -20.56
CA TYR A 193 2.85 -13.39 -21.77
C TYR A 193 3.24 -14.85 -21.52
N CYS A 194 3.23 -15.27 -20.25
CA CYS A 194 3.65 -16.61 -19.86
C CYS A 194 2.46 -17.57 -19.77
N PRO A 195 2.69 -18.90 -19.85
CA PRO A 195 1.65 -19.87 -19.58
C PRO A 195 1.18 -19.81 -18.11
N LEU A 196 -0.05 -20.22 -17.86
CA LEU A 196 -0.72 -20.09 -16.56
C LEU A 196 0.12 -20.57 -15.35
N PRO A 197 0.81 -21.70 -15.36
CA PRO A 197 1.64 -22.12 -14.23
C PRO A 197 2.77 -21.12 -13.92
N VAL A 198 3.36 -20.54 -14.96
CA VAL A 198 4.44 -19.54 -14.80
C VAL A 198 3.88 -18.22 -14.29
N MET A 199 2.66 -17.80 -14.71
CA MET A 199 1.96 -16.66 -14.16
C MET A 199 1.76 -16.82 -12.63
N MET A 200 1.29 -18.00 -12.20
CA MET A 200 1.07 -18.30 -10.79
C MET A 200 2.37 -18.24 -9.98
N VAL A 201 3.44 -18.84 -10.47
CA VAL A 201 4.75 -18.79 -9.80
C VAL A 201 5.31 -17.38 -9.76
N SER A 202 5.18 -16.60 -10.84
CA SER A 202 5.60 -15.21 -10.89
C SER A 202 4.83 -14.35 -9.86
N CYS A 203 3.51 -14.50 -9.78
CA CYS A 203 2.68 -13.78 -8.80
C CYS A 203 3.01 -14.21 -7.36
N PHE A 204 3.29 -15.48 -7.12
CA PHE A 204 3.74 -15.96 -5.82
C PHE A 204 5.08 -15.33 -5.41
N LEU A 205 6.06 -15.30 -6.32
CA LEU A 205 7.36 -14.67 -6.08
C LEU A 205 7.24 -13.17 -5.84
N THR A 206 6.44 -12.46 -6.65
CA THR A 206 6.19 -11.02 -6.45
C THR A 206 5.50 -10.75 -5.12
N GLY A 207 4.64 -11.65 -4.66
CA GLY A 207 4.04 -11.60 -3.33
C GLY A 207 5.09 -11.65 -2.22
N ILE A 208 5.99 -12.64 -2.24
CA ILE A 208 7.08 -12.77 -1.25
C ILE A 208 7.99 -11.53 -1.27
N LEU A 209 8.42 -11.12 -2.46
CA LEU A 209 9.34 -10.00 -2.64
C LEU A 209 8.70 -8.64 -2.31
N GLY A 210 7.39 -8.50 -2.51
CA GLY A 210 6.66 -7.28 -2.20
C GLY A 210 6.70 -6.93 -0.71
N VAL A 211 6.63 -7.93 0.18
CA VAL A 211 6.80 -7.72 1.63
C VAL A 211 8.21 -7.25 1.96
N THR A 212 9.22 -7.80 1.29
CA THR A 212 10.63 -7.37 1.45
C THR A 212 10.79 -5.89 1.13
N SER A 213 10.28 -5.48 -0.02
CA SER A 213 10.31 -4.09 -0.47
C SER A 213 9.61 -3.14 0.51
N TYR A 214 8.42 -3.51 0.98
CA TYR A 214 7.63 -2.72 1.92
C TYR A 214 8.37 -2.53 3.27
N THR A 215 8.88 -3.62 3.83
CA THR A 215 9.60 -3.61 5.12
C THR A 215 10.88 -2.78 5.06
N ILE A 216 11.66 -2.89 3.96
CA ILE A 216 12.88 -2.10 3.78
C ILE A 216 12.55 -0.62 3.65
N ARG A 217 11.51 -0.26 2.90
CA ARG A 217 11.07 1.12 2.71
C ARG A 217 10.71 1.79 4.02
N ILE A 218 9.88 1.15 4.85
CA ILE A 218 9.49 1.69 6.16
C ILE A 218 10.70 1.84 7.07
N SER A 219 11.59 0.84 7.10
CA SER A 219 12.77 0.90 7.95
C SER A 219 13.88 1.86 7.47
N ALA A 220 13.78 2.39 6.26
CA ALA A 220 14.72 3.38 5.71
C ALA A 220 14.21 4.83 5.87
N THR A 221 12.93 5.02 6.15
CA THR A 221 12.29 6.33 6.37
C THR A 221 12.20 6.70 7.86
N GLN A 222 12.61 5.81 8.75
CA GLN A 222 12.80 6.04 10.18
C GLN A 222 14.29 6.26 10.51
#